data_57ed5b9f558b1042f9d19c1b077cf988
#
_entry.id   57ed5b9f558b1042f9d19c1b077cf988
#
_cell.length_a   1.000
_cell.length_b   1.000
_cell.length_c   1.000
_cell.angle_alpha   90.00
_cell.angle_beta   90.00
_cell.angle_gamma   90.00
#
_symmetry.space_group_name_H-M   'P 1'
#
loop_
_entity.id
_entity.type
_entity.pdbx_description
1 polymer ?
#
loop_
_entity_poly.entity_id
_entity_poly.type
_entity_poly.pdbx_seq_one_letter_code
_entity_poly.pdbx_strand_id
1 'polypeptide(L)'
;LHDALPISGRVYGSLTSLLTTMKGLSLAYNKDMQEDKEFVFDAIDTTKGCILLFNGMLDTMTFNKDRMRASAEGGFTNATDAADYLVKHGVPFRDAHGIIGQLVLYCIDKNISLGEMTLDEYKAISPVFEEDIYDAISMETCVDKRNTIGAPGPQAMRDVIKLYDEYLAG
;
A
#
# COMPACT_ATOMS: atom_id res chain seq x y z
N LEU A 1 12.36 -4.55 9.23
CA LEU A 1 12.56 -3.54 8.15
C LEU A 1 13.97 -2.93 8.20
N HIS A 2 14.50 -2.64 9.39
CA HIS A 2 15.85 -2.05 9.51
C HIS A 2 16.97 -2.94 8.94
N ASP A 3 16.83 -4.26 9.00
CA ASP A 3 17.85 -5.20 8.51
C ASP A 3 17.75 -5.44 6.99
N ALA A 4 16.60 -5.18 6.37
CA ALA A 4 16.42 -5.33 4.93
C ALA A 4 17.11 -4.22 4.10
N LEU A 5 17.23 -3.01 4.65
CA LEU A 5 17.86 -1.87 3.97
C LEU A 5 19.35 -2.08 3.69
N PRO A 6 20.19 -2.57 4.65
CA PRO A 6 21.60 -2.86 4.37
C PRO A 6 21.79 -3.95 3.31
N ILE A 7 20.94 -4.98 3.30
CA ILE A 7 21.00 -6.09 2.34
C ILE A 7 20.65 -5.63 0.92
N SER A 8 19.60 -4.84 0.76
CA SER A 8 19.27 -4.23 -0.54
C SER A 8 20.37 -3.27 -1.00
N GLY A 9 20.97 -2.51 -0.07
CA GLY A 9 22.10 -1.63 -0.35
C GLY A 9 23.32 -2.39 -0.91
N ARG A 10 23.57 -3.62 -0.47
CA ARG A 10 24.62 -4.48 -1.02
C ARG A 10 24.37 -4.82 -2.49
N VAL A 11 23.13 -5.16 -2.86
CA VAL A 11 22.75 -5.43 -4.26
C VAL A 11 22.87 -4.16 -5.12
N TYR A 12 22.45 -3.01 -4.62
CA TYR A 12 22.66 -1.72 -5.31
C TYR A 12 24.15 -1.38 -5.45
N GLY A 13 24.97 -1.70 -4.46
CA GLY A 13 26.42 -1.56 -4.53
C GLY A 13 27.01 -2.39 -5.66
N SER A 14 26.61 -3.66 -5.78
CA SER A 14 27.01 -4.56 -6.88
C SER A 14 26.61 -4.01 -8.25
N LEU A 15 25.38 -3.49 -8.38
CA LEU A 15 24.92 -2.86 -9.62
C LEU A 15 25.77 -1.63 -9.98
N THR A 16 26.02 -0.76 -9.02
CA THR A 16 26.86 0.44 -9.23
C THR A 16 28.27 0.07 -9.65
N SER A 17 28.86 -0.95 -9.05
CA SER A 17 30.19 -1.47 -9.40
C SER A 17 30.22 -1.98 -10.84
N LEU A 18 29.21 -2.76 -11.25
CA LEU A 18 29.09 -3.24 -12.65
C LEU A 18 28.96 -2.10 -13.65
N LEU A 19 28.12 -1.11 -13.36
CA LEU A 19 27.96 0.07 -14.21
C LEU A 19 29.26 0.87 -14.33
N THR A 20 30.04 0.96 -13.24
CA THR A 20 31.35 1.62 -13.22
C THR A 20 32.38 0.85 -14.05
N THR A 21 32.40 -0.48 -13.92
CA THR A 21 33.27 -1.36 -14.71
C THR A 21 32.99 -1.21 -16.21
N MET A 22 31.73 -1.08 -16.61
CA MET A 22 31.32 -0.91 -18.00
C MET A 22 31.56 0.50 -18.56
N LYS A 23 31.82 1.47 -17.71
CA LYS A 23 32.02 2.86 -18.13
C LYS A 23 33.38 3.05 -18.83
N GLY A 24 33.34 3.46 -20.08
CA GLY A 24 34.56 3.83 -20.81
C GLY A 24 35.44 2.66 -21.25
N LEU A 25 34.84 1.48 -21.42
CA LEU A 25 35.52 0.30 -21.94
C LEU A 25 36.14 0.59 -23.33
N SER A 26 37.34 0.07 -23.56
CA SER A 26 38.02 0.13 -24.85
C SER A 26 37.35 -0.79 -25.89
N LEU A 27 37.65 -0.61 -27.19
CA LEU A 27 37.05 -1.38 -28.26
C LEU A 27 37.47 -2.86 -28.31
N ALA A 28 38.54 -3.25 -27.62
CA ALA A 28 39.04 -4.62 -27.63
C ALA A 28 39.81 -4.96 -26.35
N TYR A 29 39.83 -6.27 -26.00
CA TYR A 29 40.60 -6.86 -24.91
C TYR A 29 40.28 -6.25 -23.53
N ASN A 30 39.01 -6.21 -23.17
CA ASN A 30 38.53 -5.58 -21.94
C ASN A 30 38.70 -6.52 -20.75
N LYS A 31 39.88 -6.52 -20.10
CA LYS A 31 40.13 -7.27 -18.85
C LYS A 31 39.25 -6.76 -17.69
N ASP A 32 38.86 -5.49 -17.72
CA ASP A 32 37.96 -4.88 -16.75
C ASP A 32 36.66 -5.69 -16.60
N MET A 33 36.18 -6.32 -17.69
CA MET A 33 35.02 -7.18 -17.69
C MET A 33 35.18 -8.48 -16.87
N GLN A 34 36.36 -8.79 -16.38
CA GLN A 34 36.61 -9.94 -15.49
C GLN A 34 36.07 -9.71 -14.06
N GLU A 35 35.88 -8.45 -13.68
CA GLU A 35 35.31 -8.03 -12.42
C GLU A 35 33.77 -8.23 -12.35
N ASP A 36 33.13 -8.59 -13.45
CA ASP A 36 31.69 -8.79 -13.52
C ASP A 36 31.20 -9.92 -12.60
N LYS A 37 31.96 -10.99 -12.48
CA LYS A 37 31.57 -12.21 -11.81
C LYS A 37 31.35 -12.06 -10.32
N GLU A 38 32.28 -11.39 -9.63
CA GLU A 38 32.22 -11.19 -8.18
C GLU A 38 30.91 -10.45 -7.79
N PHE A 39 30.62 -9.34 -8.45
CA PHE A 39 29.44 -8.54 -8.16
C PHE A 39 28.14 -9.24 -8.54
N VAL A 40 28.11 -9.96 -9.68
CA VAL A 40 26.93 -10.70 -10.12
C VAL A 40 26.63 -11.86 -9.19
N PHE A 41 27.63 -12.66 -8.83
CA PHE A 41 27.42 -13.81 -7.95
C PHE A 41 27.03 -13.40 -6.55
N ASP A 42 27.66 -12.35 -6.01
CA ASP A 42 27.29 -11.80 -4.71
C ASP A 42 25.83 -11.28 -4.68
N ALA A 43 25.42 -10.58 -5.73
CA ALA A 43 24.04 -10.10 -5.86
C ALA A 43 23.04 -11.26 -5.98
N ILE A 44 23.34 -12.29 -6.75
CA ILE A 44 22.50 -13.47 -6.92
C ILE A 44 22.37 -14.24 -5.60
N ASP A 45 23.48 -14.52 -4.92
CA ASP A 45 23.46 -15.28 -3.66
C ASP A 45 22.75 -14.53 -2.55
N THR A 46 22.98 -13.21 -2.46
CA THR A 46 22.28 -12.33 -1.54
C THR A 46 20.76 -12.34 -1.81
N THR A 47 20.36 -12.20 -3.06
CA THR A 47 18.94 -12.21 -3.44
C THR A 47 18.27 -13.55 -3.18
N LYS A 48 18.92 -14.67 -3.52
CA LYS A 48 18.43 -16.04 -3.21
C LYS A 48 18.27 -16.24 -1.71
N GLY A 49 19.23 -15.81 -0.92
CA GLY A 49 19.16 -15.89 0.54
C GLY A 49 17.98 -15.11 1.09
N CYS A 50 17.73 -13.89 0.59
CA CYS A 50 16.56 -13.09 0.95
C CYS A 50 15.25 -13.80 0.61
N ILE A 51 15.11 -14.35 -0.60
CA ILE A 51 13.91 -15.06 -1.02
C ILE A 51 13.62 -16.26 -0.12
N LEU A 52 14.64 -17.07 0.20
CA LEU A 52 14.48 -18.20 1.11
C LEU A 52 14.01 -17.78 2.50
N LEU A 53 14.56 -16.71 3.05
CA LEU A 53 14.13 -16.17 4.34
C LEU A 53 12.70 -15.64 4.28
N PHE A 54 12.33 -14.92 3.22
CA PHE A 54 10.96 -14.45 3.04
C PHE A 54 9.96 -15.59 2.93
N ASN A 55 10.29 -16.68 2.22
CA ASN A 55 9.43 -17.86 2.16
C ASN A 55 9.18 -18.42 3.58
N GLY A 56 10.23 -18.62 4.38
CA GLY A 56 10.07 -19.08 5.75
C GLY A 56 9.27 -18.12 6.65
N MET A 57 9.40 -16.81 6.43
CA MET A 57 8.58 -15.81 7.13
C MET A 57 7.10 -15.92 6.74
N LEU A 58 6.79 -16.08 5.45
CA LEU A 58 5.42 -16.21 4.96
C LEU A 58 4.76 -17.49 5.48
N ASP A 59 5.50 -18.62 5.50
CA ASP A 59 5.00 -19.92 5.99
C ASP A 59 4.61 -19.89 7.48
N THR A 60 5.25 -19.04 8.26
CA THR A 60 5.03 -18.95 9.71
C THR A 60 4.27 -17.69 10.15
N MET A 61 3.92 -16.82 9.20
CA MET A 61 3.27 -15.55 9.50
C MET A 61 1.83 -15.74 10.01
N THR A 62 1.49 -15.04 11.07
CA THR A 62 0.12 -14.97 11.59
C THR A 62 -0.39 -13.53 11.53
N PHE A 63 -1.68 -13.39 11.21
CA PHE A 63 -2.33 -12.08 11.12
C PHE A 63 -3.16 -11.81 12.37
N ASN A 64 -2.84 -10.74 13.08
CA ASN A 64 -3.68 -10.26 14.18
C ASN A 64 -4.82 -9.40 13.59
N LYS A 65 -5.85 -10.08 13.08
CA LYS A 65 -6.95 -9.46 12.33
C LYS A 65 -7.70 -8.41 13.15
N ASP A 66 -7.95 -8.69 14.43
CA ASP A 66 -8.69 -7.78 15.31
C ASP A 66 -7.92 -6.46 15.53
N ARG A 67 -6.62 -6.56 15.76
CA ARG A 67 -5.76 -5.38 15.91
C ARG A 67 -5.63 -4.60 14.61
N MET A 68 -5.52 -5.30 13.48
CA MET A 68 -5.45 -4.66 12.15
C MET A 68 -6.74 -3.89 11.87
N ARG A 69 -7.90 -4.49 12.16
CA ARG A 69 -9.20 -3.83 12.01
C ARG A 69 -9.31 -2.60 12.92
N ALA A 70 -9.06 -2.73 14.20
CA ALA A 70 -9.10 -1.61 15.13
C ALA A 70 -8.17 -0.46 14.73
N SER A 71 -6.98 -0.78 14.19
CA SER A 71 -6.06 0.25 13.68
C SER A 71 -6.58 0.95 12.43
N ALA A 72 -7.32 0.26 11.56
CA ALA A 72 -7.93 0.86 10.38
C ALA A 72 -9.09 1.78 10.76
N GLU A 73 -9.95 1.35 11.67
CA GLU A 73 -11.12 2.12 12.16
C GLU A 73 -10.70 3.39 12.91
N GLY A 74 -9.65 3.32 13.74
CA GLY A 74 -9.18 4.45 14.55
C GLY A 74 -8.32 5.48 13.79
N GLY A 75 -7.94 5.22 12.53
CA GLY A 75 -6.99 6.05 11.79
C GLY A 75 -7.59 7.00 10.74
N PHE A 76 -8.89 7.21 10.74
CA PHE A 76 -9.62 7.99 9.71
C PHE A 76 -9.29 7.56 8.27
N THR A 77 -9.01 6.28 8.07
CA THR A 77 -8.63 5.73 6.75
C THR A 77 -9.78 5.84 5.74
N ASN A 78 -11.02 5.95 6.23
CA ASN A 78 -12.26 6.12 5.48
C ASN A 78 -12.62 7.61 5.22
N ALA A 79 -11.81 8.56 5.64
CA ALA A 79 -12.06 9.99 5.41
C ALA A 79 -12.15 10.32 3.90
N THR A 80 -11.35 9.67 3.06
CA THR A 80 -11.42 9.83 1.61
C THR A 80 -12.75 9.32 1.05
N ASP A 81 -13.26 8.21 1.57
CA ASP A 81 -14.55 7.65 1.14
C ASP A 81 -15.72 8.57 1.54
N ALA A 82 -15.60 9.25 2.69
CA ALA A 82 -16.55 10.30 3.09
C ALA A 82 -16.48 11.54 2.17
N ALA A 83 -15.29 11.91 1.68
CA ALA A 83 -15.16 12.97 0.68
C ALA A 83 -15.79 12.55 -0.66
N ASP A 84 -15.55 11.34 -1.11
CA ASP A 84 -16.15 10.78 -2.31
C ASP A 84 -17.68 10.70 -2.21
N TYR A 85 -18.21 10.41 -1.03
CA TYR A 85 -19.65 10.47 -0.75
C TYR A 85 -20.22 11.87 -1.05
N LEU A 86 -19.63 12.91 -0.50
CA LEU A 86 -20.05 14.30 -0.74
C LEU A 86 -19.94 14.68 -2.22
N VAL A 87 -18.88 14.27 -2.91
CA VAL A 87 -18.71 14.52 -4.35
C VAL A 87 -19.83 13.88 -5.16
N LYS A 88 -20.24 12.65 -4.83
CA LYS A 88 -21.36 11.97 -5.47
C LYS A 88 -22.70 12.67 -5.22
N HIS A 89 -22.82 13.38 -4.12
CA HIS A 89 -23.97 14.23 -3.78
C HIS A 89 -23.86 15.67 -4.30
N GLY A 90 -22.93 15.92 -5.23
CA GLY A 90 -22.83 17.18 -5.96
C GLY A 90 -21.97 18.25 -5.30
N VAL A 91 -21.28 17.94 -4.20
CA VAL A 91 -20.34 18.87 -3.57
C VAL A 91 -19.02 18.87 -4.37
N PRO A 92 -18.47 20.05 -4.78
CA PRO A 92 -17.17 20.10 -5.43
C PRO A 92 -16.08 19.48 -4.56
N PHE A 93 -15.14 18.74 -5.15
CA PHE A 93 -14.11 17.99 -4.42
C PHE A 93 -13.34 18.84 -3.41
N ARG A 94 -13.02 20.11 -3.77
CA ARG A 94 -12.29 21.02 -2.89
C ARG A 94 -13.08 21.34 -1.61
N ASP A 95 -14.39 21.54 -1.76
CA ASP A 95 -15.27 21.85 -0.64
C ASP A 95 -15.52 20.60 0.20
N ALA A 96 -15.73 19.45 -0.44
CA ALA A 96 -15.85 18.15 0.23
C ALA A 96 -14.61 17.87 1.10
N HIS A 97 -13.40 18.09 0.58
CA HIS A 97 -12.16 17.93 1.36
C HIS A 97 -12.12 18.87 2.58
N GLY A 98 -12.57 20.12 2.45
CA GLY A 98 -12.68 21.06 3.56
C GLY A 98 -13.67 20.62 4.64
N ILE A 99 -14.84 20.11 4.22
CA ILE A 99 -15.87 19.56 5.11
C ILE A 99 -15.32 18.35 5.88
N ILE A 100 -14.66 17.42 5.19
CA ILE A 100 -14.07 16.25 5.82
C ILE A 100 -12.96 16.62 6.81
N GLY A 101 -12.16 17.64 6.49
CA GLY A 101 -11.17 18.18 7.43
C GLY A 101 -11.81 18.65 8.74
N GLN A 102 -12.95 19.31 8.68
CA GLN A 102 -13.70 19.73 9.87
C GLN A 102 -14.26 18.53 10.66
N LEU A 103 -14.80 17.51 9.96
CA LEU A 103 -15.28 16.28 10.60
C LEU A 103 -14.16 15.56 11.33
N VAL A 104 -13.00 15.40 10.72
CA VAL A 104 -11.84 14.74 11.33
C VAL A 104 -11.37 15.51 12.57
N LEU A 105 -11.28 16.83 12.51
CA LEU A 105 -10.94 17.65 13.67
C LEU A 105 -11.97 17.50 14.79
N TYR A 106 -13.25 17.52 14.46
CA TYR A 106 -14.33 17.28 15.43
C TYR A 106 -14.20 15.90 16.11
N CYS A 107 -13.93 14.84 15.33
CA CYS A 107 -13.74 13.50 15.85
C CYS A 107 -12.51 13.41 16.76
N ILE A 108 -11.41 14.06 16.40
CA ILE A 108 -10.20 14.13 17.23
C ILE A 108 -10.50 14.79 18.58
N ASP A 109 -11.20 15.94 18.57
CA ASP A 109 -11.54 16.68 19.78
C ASP A 109 -12.47 15.87 20.70
N LYS A 110 -13.36 15.08 20.12
CA LYS A 110 -14.30 14.22 20.84
C LYS A 110 -13.70 12.83 21.19
N ASN A 111 -12.54 12.50 20.62
CA ASN A 111 -11.91 11.17 20.71
C ASN A 111 -12.85 10.05 20.24
N ILE A 112 -13.50 10.25 19.09
CA ILE A 112 -14.38 9.30 18.42
C ILE A 112 -13.93 9.08 16.99
N SER A 113 -14.40 7.99 16.36
CA SER A 113 -14.24 7.75 14.91
C SER A 113 -15.36 8.39 14.10
N LEU A 114 -15.20 8.47 12.78
CA LEU A 114 -16.26 8.92 11.86
C LEU A 114 -17.52 8.05 12.00
N GLY A 115 -17.37 6.74 12.15
CA GLY A 115 -18.53 5.83 12.29
C GLY A 115 -19.31 5.99 13.59
N GLU A 116 -18.75 6.64 14.61
CA GLU A 116 -19.40 6.89 15.89
C GLU A 116 -20.12 8.24 15.97
N MET A 117 -19.94 9.11 14.96
CA MET A 117 -20.69 10.37 14.89
C MET A 117 -22.18 10.09 14.64
N THR A 118 -23.04 10.91 15.26
CA THR A 118 -24.48 10.91 14.97
C THR A 118 -24.77 11.64 13.65
N LEU A 119 -25.90 11.32 13.03
CA LEU A 119 -26.32 11.99 11.80
C LEU A 119 -26.53 13.52 12.01
N ASP A 120 -27.01 13.92 13.19
CA ASP A 120 -27.18 15.34 13.54
C ASP A 120 -25.84 16.06 13.60
N GLU A 121 -24.76 15.42 14.11
CA GLU A 121 -23.42 15.98 14.12
C GLU A 121 -22.85 16.10 12.70
N TYR A 122 -23.09 15.12 11.84
CA TYR A 122 -22.77 15.21 10.41
C TYR A 122 -23.49 16.37 9.74
N LYS A 123 -24.81 16.47 9.94
CA LYS A 123 -25.67 17.51 9.35
C LYS A 123 -25.35 18.91 9.89
N ALA A 124 -24.86 19.04 11.10
CA ALA A 124 -24.40 20.31 11.66
C ALA A 124 -23.20 20.88 10.90
N ILE A 125 -22.35 20.02 10.31
CA ILE A 125 -21.19 20.44 9.52
C ILE A 125 -21.56 20.60 8.04
N SER A 126 -22.35 19.67 7.49
CA SER A 126 -22.89 19.78 6.15
C SER A 126 -24.27 19.12 6.04
N PRO A 127 -25.30 19.85 5.58
CA PRO A 127 -26.67 19.32 5.43
C PRO A 127 -26.79 18.24 4.33
N VAL A 128 -25.76 18.02 3.55
CA VAL A 128 -25.72 17.04 2.46
C VAL A 128 -25.63 15.60 2.98
N PHE A 129 -25.16 15.39 4.21
CA PHE A 129 -25.07 14.07 4.78
C PHE A 129 -26.45 13.47 5.08
N GLU A 130 -26.64 12.21 4.67
CA GLU A 130 -27.81 11.41 4.96
C GLU A 130 -27.41 10.10 5.64
N GLU A 131 -28.38 9.27 6.04
CA GLU A 131 -28.13 8.06 6.84
C GLU A 131 -27.25 7.03 6.12
N ASP A 132 -27.20 7.05 4.80
CA ASP A 132 -26.38 6.19 3.97
C ASP A 132 -24.87 6.50 4.06
N ILE A 133 -24.48 7.59 4.73
CA ILE A 133 -23.05 7.88 5.02
C ILE A 133 -22.39 6.73 5.78
N TYR A 134 -23.07 6.13 6.76
CA TYR A 134 -22.50 5.06 7.56
C TYR A 134 -22.12 3.84 6.72
N ASP A 135 -22.97 3.52 5.73
CA ASP A 135 -22.69 2.44 4.79
C ASP A 135 -21.55 2.80 3.84
N ALA A 136 -21.52 4.06 3.40
CA ALA A 136 -20.51 4.57 2.46
C ALA A 136 -19.09 4.55 3.05
N ILE A 137 -18.96 4.77 4.37
CA ILE A 137 -17.68 4.83 5.09
C ILE A 137 -17.37 3.56 5.88
N SER A 138 -18.20 2.51 5.82
CA SER A 138 -17.88 1.24 6.47
C SER A 138 -16.57 0.67 5.91
N MET A 139 -15.76 0.02 6.74
CA MET A 139 -14.47 -0.55 6.30
C MET A 139 -14.67 -1.57 5.19
N GLU A 140 -15.74 -2.36 5.26
CA GLU A 140 -16.12 -3.32 4.24
C GLU A 140 -16.39 -2.64 2.89
N THR A 141 -17.28 -1.65 2.89
CA THR A 141 -17.63 -0.90 1.67
C THR A 141 -16.43 -0.17 1.08
N CYS A 142 -15.59 0.43 1.94
CA CYS A 142 -14.36 1.10 1.50
C CYS A 142 -13.40 0.15 0.78
N VAL A 143 -13.26 -1.09 1.25
CA VAL A 143 -12.40 -2.09 0.60
C VAL A 143 -13.07 -2.66 -0.64
N ASP A 144 -14.36 -3.01 -0.58
CA ASP A 144 -15.11 -3.63 -1.68
C ASP A 144 -15.18 -2.77 -2.94
N LYS A 145 -15.18 -1.45 -2.77
CA LYS A 145 -15.17 -0.49 -3.89
C LYS A 145 -13.83 -0.39 -4.63
N ARG A 146 -12.74 -0.90 -4.07
CA ARG A 146 -11.40 -0.79 -4.66
C ARG A 146 -11.11 -1.97 -5.58
N ASN A 147 -11.67 -1.91 -6.80
CA ASN A 147 -11.63 -3.02 -7.77
C ASN A 147 -10.76 -2.73 -9.01
N THR A 148 -9.84 -1.77 -8.96
CA THR A 148 -8.82 -1.61 -10.00
C THR A 148 -7.75 -2.69 -9.89
N ILE A 149 -7.01 -2.98 -10.96
CA ILE A 149 -5.94 -3.99 -10.97
C ILE A 149 -4.92 -3.67 -9.85
N GLY A 150 -4.68 -4.66 -8.99
CA GLY A 150 -3.77 -4.53 -7.85
C GLY A 150 -4.37 -3.85 -6.61
N ALA A 151 -5.64 -3.46 -6.64
CA ALA A 151 -6.33 -2.91 -5.48
C ALA A 151 -6.79 -4.03 -4.52
N PRO A 152 -7.05 -3.71 -3.22
CA PRO A 152 -7.37 -4.70 -2.20
C PRO A 152 -8.82 -5.22 -2.23
N GLY A 153 -9.66 -4.76 -3.16
CA GLY A 153 -11.03 -5.24 -3.28
C GLY A 153 -11.10 -6.74 -3.58
N PRO A 154 -12.07 -7.47 -3.01
CA PRO A 154 -12.13 -8.93 -3.10
C PRO A 154 -12.13 -9.46 -4.54
N GLN A 155 -12.78 -8.75 -5.47
CA GLN A 155 -12.78 -9.16 -6.87
C GLN A 155 -11.42 -8.95 -7.53
N ALA A 156 -10.80 -7.77 -7.35
CA ALA A 156 -9.47 -7.47 -7.86
C ALA A 156 -8.42 -8.46 -7.34
N MET A 157 -8.51 -8.83 -6.06
CA MET A 157 -7.62 -9.83 -5.45
C MET A 157 -7.81 -11.22 -6.03
N ARG A 158 -9.06 -11.66 -6.26
CA ARG A 158 -9.33 -12.96 -6.93
C ARG A 158 -8.75 -12.99 -8.34
N ASP A 159 -8.88 -11.90 -9.09
CA ASP A 159 -8.38 -11.80 -10.46
C ASP A 159 -6.84 -11.85 -10.50
N VAL A 160 -6.18 -11.18 -9.55
CA VAL A 160 -4.72 -11.23 -9.40
C VAL A 160 -4.23 -12.61 -8.99
N ILE A 161 -4.88 -13.26 -8.01
CA ILE A 161 -4.54 -14.62 -7.59
C ILE A 161 -4.65 -15.58 -8.79
N LYS A 162 -5.76 -15.52 -9.52
CA LYS A 162 -5.95 -16.35 -10.71
C LYS A 162 -4.86 -16.13 -11.76
N LEU A 163 -4.48 -14.87 -12.01
CA LEU A 163 -3.39 -14.55 -12.94
C LEU A 163 -2.06 -15.18 -12.53
N TYR A 164 -1.73 -15.14 -11.24
CA TYR A 164 -0.50 -15.75 -10.74
C TYR A 164 -0.56 -17.26 -10.72
N ASP A 165 -1.70 -17.87 -10.40
CA ASP A 165 -1.88 -19.32 -10.48
C ASP A 165 -1.67 -19.82 -11.90
N GLU A 166 -2.22 -19.13 -12.90
CA GLU A 166 -2.01 -19.45 -14.32
C GLU A 166 -0.53 -19.30 -14.73
N TYR A 167 0.13 -18.25 -14.27
CA TYR A 167 1.57 -18.04 -14.53
C TYR A 167 2.45 -19.12 -13.90
N LEU A 168 2.13 -19.58 -12.70
CA LEU A 168 2.91 -20.62 -12.00
C LEU A 168 2.64 -22.04 -12.54
N ALA A 169 1.48 -22.25 -13.15
CA ALA A 169 1.12 -23.53 -13.75
C ALA A 169 1.80 -23.77 -15.12
N GLY A 170 2.35 -22.76 -15.73
CA GLY A 170 3.12 -22.85 -16.93
C GLY A 170 3.19 -22.69 -18.10
#